data_40d9e48eea895aceeaf4edb3add4de5c
#
_entry.id   40d9e48eea895aceeaf4edb3add4de5c
#
_cell.length_a   1.000
_cell.length_b   1.000
_cell.length_c   1.000
_cell.angle_alpha   90.00
_cell.angle_beta   90.00
_cell.angle_gamma   90.00
#
_symmetry.space_group_name_H-M   'P 1'
#
loop_
_entity.id
_entity.type
_entity.pdbx_description
1 polymer ?
#
loop_
_entity_poly.entity_id
_entity_poly.type
_entity_poly.pdbx_seq_one_letter_code
_entity_poly.pdbx_strand_id
1 'polypeptide(L)' 'MNSYDIKVLIEASIEDAVVNVSSDDNVHFEAIVISQGFQEKSLVQRHQMVYDSLGDKMQSEIHALSLNTLTPKENLE' A
#
# COMPACT_ATOMS: atom_id res chain seq x y z
N MET A 1 11.96 0.09 -9.91
CA MET A 1 10.97 0.88 -9.15
C MET A 1 11.48 1.09 -7.74
N ASN A 2 11.30 2.25 -7.18
CA ASN A 2 11.75 2.55 -5.83
C ASN A 2 10.55 2.80 -4.90
N SER A 3 10.83 3.00 -3.60
CA SER A 3 9.79 3.19 -2.59
C SER A 3 8.90 4.40 -2.89
N TYR A 4 9.47 5.48 -3.41
CA TYR A 4 8.72 6.68 -3.73
C TYR A 4 7.70 6.43 -4.84
N ASP A 5 8.08 5.68 -5.86
CA ASP A 5 7.19 5.35 -6.97
C ASP A 5 5.97 4.57 -6.49
N ILE A 6 6.20 3.60 -5.61
CA ILE A 6 5.12 2.79 -5.03
C ILE A 6 4.18 3.68 -4.21
N LYS A 7 4.75 4.55 -3.38
CA LYS A 7 3.98 5.48 -2.57
C LYS A 7 3.06 6.35 -3.42
N VAL A 8 3.58 6.92 -4.49
CA VAL A 8 2.81 7.80 -5.38
C VAL A 8 1.65 7.05 -6.03
N LEU A 9 1.89 5.83 -6.49
CA LEU A 9 0.84 5.03 -7.11
C LEU A 9 -0.29 4.72 -6.13
N ILE A 10 0.04 4.36 -4.90
CA ILE A 10 -0.96 4.06 -3.88
C ILE A 10 -1.74 5.33 -3.52
N GLU A 11 -1.05 6.43 -3.31
CA GLU A 11 -1.70 7.71 -2.96
C GLU A 11 -2.65 8.20 -4.05
N ALA A 12 -2.33 7.94 -5.30
CA ALA A 12 -3.16 8.37 -6.42
C ALA A 12 -4.50 7.63 -6.50
N SER A 13 -4.57 6.42 -5.95
CA SER A 13 -5.73 5.55 -6.12
C SER A 13 -6.57 5.35 -4.86
N ILE A 14 -5.97 5.52 -3.68
CA ILE A 14 -6.66 5.27 -2.41
C ILE A 14 -6.94 6.59 -1.71
N GLU A 15 -8.22 6.81 -1.40
CA GLU A 15 -8.72 8.05 -0.84
C GLU A 15 -8.01 8.43 0.47
N ASP A 16 -7.51 9.65 0.52
CA ASP A 16 -6.89 10.24 1.71
C ASP A 16 -5.82 9.34 2.33
N ALA A 17 -5.13 8.55 1.50
CA ALA A 17 -4.15 7.61 2.01
C ALA A 17 -2.90 8.32 2.53
N VAL A 18 -2.47 7.90 3.70
CA VAL A 18 -1.13 8.21 4.22
C VAL A 18 -0.30 6.96 4.03
N VAL A 19 0.76 7.06 3.26
CA VAL A 19 1.53 5.91 2.80
C VAL A 19 2.99 6.06 3.20
N ASN A 20 3.53 5.02 3.83
CA ASN A 20 4.97 4.89 4.08
C ASN A 20 5.45 3.62 3.41
N VAL A 21 6.44 3.74 2.55
CA VAL A 21 7.04 2.60 1.88
C VAL A 21 8.54 2.60 2.15
N SER A 22 9.07 1.47 2.54
CA SER A 22 10.49 1.31 2.82
C SER A 22 11.05 0.08 2.13
N SER A 23 12.34 0.12 1.82
CA SER A 23 13.07 -0.99 1.24
C SER A 23 14.57 -0.75 1.40
N ASP A 24 15.32 -1.82 1.68
CA ASP A 24 16.78 -1.75 1.76
C ASP A 24 17.46 -2.08 0.44
N ASP A 25 16.77 -2.77 -0.46
CA ASP A 25 17.38 -3.33 -1.67
C ASP A 25 16.61 -3.04 -2.96
N ASN A 26 15.49 -2.32 -2.89
CA ASN A 26 14.59 -2.04 -4.01
C ASN A 26 14.03 -3.31 -4.68
N VAL A 27 13.96 -4.40 -3.93
CA VAL A 27 13.41 -5.68 -4.36
C VAL A 27 12.27 -6.08 -3.42
N HIS A 28 12.55 -6.03 -2.12
CA HIS A 28 11.58 -6.32 -1.07
C HIS A 28 11.10 -5.01 -0.47
N PHE A 29 9.80 -4.78 -0.48
CA PHE A 29 9.19 -3.52 -0.02
C PHE A 29 8.23 -3.79 1.13
N GLU A 30 8.16 -2.84 2.05
CA GLU A 30 7.18 -2.82 3.11
C GLU A 30 6.39 -1.54 3.00
N ALA A 31 5.07 -1.64 2.98
CA ALA A 31 4.19 -0.48 2.89
C ALA A 31 3.20 -0.46 4.03
N ILE A 32 3.07 0.70 4.67
CA ILE A 32 2.02 0.98 5.63
C ILE A 32 1.07 1.96 4.95
N VAL A 33 -0.20 1.58 4.82
CA VAL A 33 -1.21 2.39 4.16
C VAL A 33 -2.35 2.65 5.14
N ILE A 34 -2.60 3.92 5.43
CA ILE A 34 -3.66 4.33 6.35
C ILE A 34 -4.70 5.11 5.54
N SER A 35 -5.96 4.66 5.57
CA SER A 35 -7.01 5.29 4.79
C SER A 35 -8.38 5.05 5.42
N GLN A 36 -9.22 6.08 5.39
CA GLN A 36 -10.64 5.94 5.74
C GLN A 36 -11.37 5.01 4.78
N GLY A 37 -10.86 4.86 3.56
CA GLY A 37 -11.44 3.96 2.58
C GLY A 37 -11.37 2.48 2.96
N PHE A 38 -10.60 2.15 4.00
CA PHE A 38 -10.49 0.79 4.52
C PHE A 38 -11.57 0.44 5.55
N GLN A 39 -12.41 1.39 5.95
CA GLN A 39 -13.47 1.12 6.91
C GLN A 39 -14.43 0.06 6.37
N GLU A 40 -14.80 -0.87 7.22
CA GLU A 40 -15.72 -1.96 6.88
C GLU A 40 -15.19 -2.90 5.77
N LYS A 41 -13.90 -2.80 5.45
CA LYS A 41 -13.24 -3.71 4.51
C LYS A 41 -12.47 -4.76 5.28
N SER A 42 -12.53 -6.00 4.78
CA SER A 42 -11.71 -7.08 5.32
C SER A 42 -10.24 -6.85 4.96
N LEU A 43 -9.35 -7.57 5.63
CA LEU A 43 -7.93 -7.50 5.31
C LEU A 43 -7.65 -7.84 3.84
N VAL A 44 -8.30 -8.87 3.34
CA VAL A 44 -8.15 -9.28 1.93
C VAL A 44 -8.61 -8.17 0.99
N GLN A 45 -9.75 -7.54 1.28
CA GLN A 45 -10.27 -6.46 0.46
C GLN A 45 -9.32 -5.25 0.46
N ARG A 46 -8.75 -4.91 1.61
CA ARG A 46 -7.80 -3.79 1.72
C ARG A 46 -6.54 -4.06 0.90
N HIS A 47 -6.00 -5.27 1.01
CA HIS A 47 -4.82 -5.65 0.25
C HIS A 47 -5.11 -5.63 -1.26
N GLN A 48 -6.28 -6.09 -1.66
CA GLN A 48 -6.68 -6.05 -3.08
C GLN A 48 -6.74 -4.61 -3.60
N MET A 49 -7.24 -3.67 -2.79
CA MET A 49 -7.27 -2.25 -3.16
C MET A 49 -5.85 -1.73 -3.43
N VAL A 50 -4.90 -2.10 -2.59
CA VAL A 50 -3.51 -1.67 -2.77
C VAL A 50 -2.91 -2.31 -4.02
N TYR A 51 -3.10 -3.61 -4.22
CA TYR A 51 -2.59 -4.29 -5.41
C TYR A 51 -3.18 -3.69 -6.68
N ASP A 52 -4.47 -3.38 -6.69
CA ASP A 52 -5.12 -2.75 -7.83
C ASP A 52 -4.52 -1.37 -8.14
N SER A 53 -4.12 -0.63 -7.10
CA SER A 53 -3.49 0.68 -7.29
C SER A 53 -2.13 0.58 -7.98
N LEU A 54 -1.46 -0.54 -7.84
CA LEU A 54 -0.14 -0.78 -8.45
C LEU A 54 -0.24 -1.36 -9.86
N GLY A 55 -1.43 -1.82 -10.25
CA GLY A 55 -1.65 -2.36 -11.58
C GLY A 55 -0.74 -3.55 -11.87
N ASP A 56 -0.13 -3.56 -13.05
CA ASP A 56 0.75 -4.64 -13.48
C ASP A 56 2.19 -4.53 -12.94
N LYS A 57 2.50 -3.50 -12.14
CA LYS A 57 3.83 -3.33 -11.56
C LYS A 57 4.23 -4.47 -10.64
N MET A 58 3.26 -5.07 -9.94
CA MET A 58 3.52 -6.23 -9.11
C MET A 58 4.10 -7.41 -9.89
N GLN A 59 3.77 -7.53 -11.17
CA GLN A 59 4.27 -8.62 -12.00
C GLN A 59 5.63 -8.33 -12.60
N SER A 60 5.90 -7.07 -12.92
CA SER A 60 7.08 -6.69 -13.72
C SER A 60 8.18 -6.01 -12.92
N GLU A 61 7.86 -5.26 -11.87
CA GLU A 61 8.84 -4.39 -11.22
C GLU A 61 8.91 -4.54 -9.70
N ILE A 62 7.92 -5.16 -9.09
CA ILE A 62 7.87 -5.35 -7.63
C ILE A 62 7.90 -6.84 -7.35
N HIS A 63 8.99 -7.33 -6.75
CA HIS A 63 9.14 -8.77 -6.48
C HIS A 63 8.43 -9.19 -5.20
N ALA A 64 8.46 -8.38 -4.17
CA ALA A 64 7.84 -8.69 -2.90
C ALA A 64 7.35 -7.43 -2.21
N LEU A 65 6.11 -7.44 -1.74
CA LEU A 65 5.50 -6.32 -1.05
C LEU A 65 4.75 -6.84 0.18
N SER A 66 5.19 -6.40 1.36
CA SER A 66 4.49 -6.64 2.61
C SER A 66 3.61 -5.44 2.91
N LEU A 67 2.35 -5.70 3.26
CA LEU A 67 1.37 -4.64 3.49
C LEU A 67 0.88 -4.63 4.92
N ASN A 68 0.73 -3.43 5.47
CA ASN A 68 -0.01 -3.18 6.69
C ASN A 68 -1.05 -2.10 6.36
N THR A 69 -2.32 -2.45 6.41
CA THR A 69 -3.42 -1.58 5.99
C THR A 69 -4.30 -1.26 7.19
N LEU A 70 -4.45 0.02 7.48
CA LEU A 70 -5.11 0.50 8.69
C LEU A 70 -6.11 1.60 8.37
N THR A 71 -7.21 1.65 9.13
CA THR A 71 -8.01 2.86 9.19
C THR A 71 -7.32 3.87 10.11
N PRO A 72 -7.65 5.17 10.02
CA PRO A 72 -7.09 6.16 10.95
C PRO A 72 -7.33 5.79 12.42
N LYS A 73 -8.49 5.23 12.72
CA LYS A 73 -8.82 4.81 14.09
C LYS A 73 -7.90 3.66 14.55
N GLU A 74 -7.71 2.67 13.69
CA GLU A 74 -6.84 1.53 14.00
C GLU A 74 -5.40 1.97 14.22
N ASN A 75 -4.96 2.99 13.50
CA ASN A 75 -3.61 3.52 13.63
C ASN A 75 -3.36 4.18 14.98
N LEU A 76 -4.42 4.63 15.65
CA LEU A 76 -4.32 5.26 16.98
C LEU A 76 -4.34 4.26 18.13
N GLU A 77 -4.65 3.01 17.88
CA GLU A 77 -4.76 1.95 18.89
C GLU A 77 -3.44 1.27 19.23
#